data_43d5d327780e7b8a0f613ca00d152f09
#
_entry.id   43d5d327780e7b8a0f613ca00d152f09
#
_cell.length_a   1.000
_cell.length_b   1.000
_cell.length_c   1.000
_cell.angle_alpha   90.00
_cell.angle_beta   90.00
_cell.angle_gamma   90.00
#
_symmetry.space_group_name_H-M   'P 1'
#
loop_
_entity.id
_entity.type
_entity.pdbx_description
1 polymer ?
#
loop_
_entity_poly.entity_id
_entity_poly.type
_entity_poly.pdbx_seq_one_letter_code
_entity_poly.pdbx_strand_id
1 'polypeptide(L)'
;MEPVYGTCIQLARLIWRIQGVKITVTGVENLPTSGGAIIAINHTSYFDFTFAGLPAYKQGLGRKVRFMAKQEVFDHKITGPIMRSLRHIPVDRQDGAASYEAAVRMLKDGELVGVYPEATISRSFEIKEFKSGATRMAVEAGVPIVPHIIWGAQRIWTKGYPKKLFRPKVPITVLVGEPIEPTLTIEDLKGLLHSRMQHLLERAQEQYGPHPAGEFWVPRRLGGGAPSLAEAARMDAEEAAERAARRAQRAGPASTTEQ
;
A
#
# COMPACT_ATOMS: atom_id res chain seq x y z
N MET A 1 7.64 -19.52 14.89
CA MET A 1 8.28 -19.01 13.66
C MET A 1 7.33 -19.22 12.48
N GLU A 2 7.24 -18.29 11.54
CA GLU A 2 6.41 -18.43 10.33
C GLU A 2 7.35 -18.70 9.13
N PRO A 3 7.66 -19.96 8.83
CA PRO A 3 8.68 -20.31 7.83
C PRO A 3 8.30 -19.82 6.42
N VAL A 4 7.02 -19.85 6.08
CA VAL A 4 6.51 -19.37 4.78
C VAL A 4 6.80 -17.89 4.58
N TYR A 5 6.60 -17.07 5.61
CA TYR A 5 6.87 -15.63 5.52
C TYR A 5 8.37 -15.35 5.27
N GLY A 6 9.23 -16.03 6.01
CA GLY A 6 10.69 -15.93 5.83
C GLY A 6 11.12 -16.35 4.43
N THR A 7 10.60 -17.47 3.93
CA THR A 7 10.87 -17.96 2.56
C THR A 7 10.42 -16.96 1.49
N CYS A 8 9.22 -16.38 1.64
CA CYS A 8 8.72 -15.35 0.70
C CYS A 8 9.63 -14.12 0.67
N ILE A 9 10.12 -13.64 1.83
CA ILE A 9 11.07 -12.52 1.89
C ILE A 9 12.39 -12.88 1.16
N GLN A 10 12.96 -14.05 1.43
CA GLN A 10 14.22 -14.44 0.79
C GLN A 10 14.06 -14.58 -0.72
N LEU A 11 12.95 -15.17 -1.18
CA LEU A 11 12.64 -15.27 -2.61
C LEU A 11 12.48 -13.87 -3.24
N ALA A 12 11.75 -12.96 -2.61
CA ALA A 12 11.60 -11.60 -3.10
C ALA A 12 12.96 -10.89 -3.21
N ARG A 13 13.80 -11.00 -2.17
CA ARG A 13 15.16 -10.43 -2.18
C ARG A 13 16.04 -11.00 -3.30
N LEU A 14 15.95 -12.31 -3.56
CA LEU A 14 16.67 -12.96 -4.67
C LEU A 14 16.18 -12.43 -6.01
N ILE A 15 14.86 -12.33 -6.20
CA ILE A 15 14.27 -11.77 -7.43
C ILE A 15 14.75 -10.34 -7.66
N TRP A 16 14.69 -9.46 -6.66
CA TRP A 16 15.16 -8.07 -6.77
C TRP A 16 16.65 -7.99 -7.09
N ARG A 17 17.46 -8.88 -6.51
CA ARG A 17 18.89 -8.96 -6.82
C ARG A 17 19.14 -9.33 -8.29
N ILE A 18 18.42 -10.34 -8.80
CA ILE A 18 18.49 -10.78 -10.21
C ILE A 18 18.01 -9.64 -11.13
N GLN A 19 16.97 -8.92 -10.74
CA GLN A 19 16.43 -7.77 -11.46
C GLN A 19 17.35 -6.53 -11.41
N GLY A 20 18.39 -6.54 -10.57
CA GLY A 20 19.30 -5.41 -10.39
C GLY A 20 18.64 -4.22 -9.66
N VAL A 21 17.59 -4.48 -8.87
CA VAL A 21 16.91 -3.47 -8.05
C VAL A 21 17.80 -3.11 -6.86
N LYS A 22 18.11 -1.82 -6.71
CA LYS A 22 18.87 -1.28 -5.56
C LYS A 22 17.88 -0.69 -4.57
N ILE A 23 17.83 -1.22 -3.34
CA ILE A 23 16.85 -0.81 -2.34
C ILE A 23 17.56 -0.09 -1.19
N THR A 24 17.19 1.18 -0.99
CA THR A 24 17.60 1.99 0.16
C THR A 24 16.44 2.06 1.14
N VAL A 25 16.69 1.74 2.40
CA VAL A 25 15.69 1.79 3.49
C VAL A 25 16.25 2.65 4.61
N THR A 26 15.52 3.69 5.02
CA THR A 26 15.88 4.60 6.12
C THR A 26 14.71 4.79 7.08
N GLY A 27 14.99 5.15 8.33
CA GLY A 27 13.99 5.37 9.36
C GLY A 27 13.49 4.08 10.03
N VAL A 28 14.25 2.96 9.92
CA VAL A 28 13.85 1.66 10.52
C VAL A 28 13.63 1.77 12.02
N GLU A 29 14.36 2.64 12.68
CA GLU A 29 14.27 2.99 14.09
C GLU A 29 12.91 3.55 14.51
N ASN A 30 12.15 4.08 13.57
CA ASN A 30 10.80 4.61 13.79
C ASN A 30 9.72 3.50 13.90
N LEU A 31 10.07 2.27 13.57
CA LEU A 31 9.15 1.16 13.78
C LEU A 31 9.10 0.76 15.27
N PRO A 32 7.91 0.61 15.86
CA PRO A 32 7.81 0.13 17.24
C PRO A 32 8.45 -1.25 17.39
N THR A 33 9.21 -1.44 18.44
CA THR A 33 9.87 -2.72 18.74
C THR A 33 8.90 -3.77 19.29
N SER A 34 7.78 -3.34 19.86
CA SER A 34 6.71 -4.16 20.41
C SER A 34 5.35 -3.48 20.23
N GLY A 35 4.27 -4.17 20.50
CA GLY A 35 2.90 -3.68 20.33
C GLY A 35 2.46 -3.59 18.87
N GLY A 36 1.18 -3.28 18.65
CA GLY A 36 0.63 -3.09 17.32
C GLY A 36 1.00 -1.74 16.71
N ALA A 37 0.96 -1.65 15.39
CA ALA A 37 1.02 -0.36 14.69
C ALA A 37 0.36 -0.47 13.31
N ILE A 38 -0.26 0.62 12.86
CA ILE A 38 -0.66 0.79 11.47
C ILE A 38 0.56 1.22 10.66
N ILE A 39 0.86 0.50 9.60
CA ILE A 39 1.84 0.90 8.60
C ILE A 39 1.07 1.53 7.45
N ALA A 40 1.05 2.87 7.40
CA ALA A 40 0.37 3.63 6.36
C ALA A 40 1.30 3.83 5.16
N ILE A 41 0.95 3.26 4.02
CA ILE A 41 1.82 3.16 2.84
C ILE A 41 1.22 3.96 1.70
N ASN A 42 2.03 4.77 0.98
CA ASN A 42 1.62 5.35 -0.29
C ASN A 42 1.42 4.24 -1.34
N HIS A 43 0.55 4.47 -2.31
CA HIS A 43 0.21 3.43 -3.28
C HIS A 43 0.50 3.88 -4.72
N THR A 44 1.68 3.53 -5.22
CA THR A 44 2.13 3.89 -6.59
C THR A 44 2.36 2.68 -7.49
N SER A 45 2.47 1.47 -6.91
CA SER A 45 2.82 0.25 -7.63
C SER A 45 2.06 -0.97 -7.11
N TYR A 46 1.87 -1.97 -7.95
CA TYR A 46 1.38 -3.28 -7.54
C TYR A 46 2.38 -4.04 -6.64
N PHE A 47 3.64 -3.60 -6.58
CA PHE A 47 4.69 -4.23 -5.77
C PHE A 47 5.00 -3.49 -4.46
N ASP A 48 4.31 -2.39 -4.13
CA ASP A 48 4.59 -1.61 -2.92
C ASP A 48 4.63 -2.46 -1.66
N PHE A 49 3.69 -3.41 -1.51
CA PHE A 49 3.63 -4.28 -0.33
C PHE A 49 4.91 -5.09 -0.09
N THR A 50 5.61 -5.47 -1.18
CA THR A 50 6.84 -6.25 -1.06
C THR A 50 7.98 -5.44 -0.46
N PHE A 51 8.02 -4.15 -0.76
CA PHE A 51 9.03 -3.22 -0.23
C PHE A 51 8.63 -2.69 1.15
N ALA A 52 7.32 -2.50 1.41
CA ALA A 52 6.81 -2.00 2.69
C ALA A 52 7.09 -2.93 3.89
N GLY A 53 7.24 -4.23 3.65
CA GLY A 53 7.63 -5.19 4.69
C GLY A 53 9.11 -5.20 5.04
N LEU A 54 9.97 -4.58 4.22
CA LEU A 54 11.43 -4.61 4.42
C LEU A 54 11.92 -3.90 5.68
N PRO A 55 11.37 -2.74 6.09
CA PRO A 55 11.79 -2.11 7.33
C PRO A 55 11.62 -3.04 8.54
N ALA A 56 10.48 -3.71 8.69
CA ALA A 56 10.23 -4.66 9.78
C ALA A 56 11.20 -5.86 9.72
N TYR A 57 11.52 -6.35 8.53
CA TYR A 57 12.53 -7.38 8.36
C TYR A 57 13.94 -6.89 8.75
N LYS A 58 14.32 -5.67 8.35
CA LYS A 58 15.64 -5.08 8.66
C LYS A 58 15.81 -4.77 10.15
N GLN A 59 14.74 -4.46 10.85
CA GLN A 59 14.77 -4.26 12.30
C GLN A 59 15.29 -5.50 13.05
N GLY A 60 15.12 -6.70 12.46
CA GLY A 60 15.69 -7.94 12.99
C GLY A 60 14.92 -8.56 14.16
N LEU A 61 13.83 -7.97 14.60
CA LEU A 61 13.01 -8.43 15.72
C LEU A 61 11.98 -9.50 15.34
N GLY A 62 12.02 -10.00 14.11
CA GLY A 62 11.10 -11.04 13.62
C GLY A 62 9.67 -10.54 13.37
N ARG A 63 9.43 -9.22 13.48
CA ARG A 63 8.12 -8.60 13.23
C ARG A 63 7.76 -8.66 11.75
N LYS A 64 6.46 -8.78 11.47
CA LYS A 64 5.93 -8.96 10.12
C LYS A 64 4.76 -8.03 9.89
N VAL A 65 4.64 -7.51 8.66
CA VAL A 65 3.51 -6.66 8.29
C VAL A 65 2.40 -7.51 7.69
N ARG A 66 1.19 -7.43 8.25
CA ARG A 66 -0.03 -8.07 7.74
C ARG A 66 -0.74 -7.10 6.83
N PHE A 67 -0.71 -7.35 5.53
CA PHE A 67 -1.31 -6.43 4.57
C PHE A 67 -2.80 -6.71 4.41
N MET A 68 -3.57 -5.62 4.33
CA MET A 68 -4.95 -5.67 3.88
C MET A 68 -4.96 -5.71 2.33
N ALA A 69 -5.52 -6.77 1.76
CA ALA A 69 -5.54 -6.97 0.31
C ALA A 69 -6.92 -7.44 -0.15
N LYS A 70 -7.24 -7.16 -1.41
CA LYS A 70 -8.54 -7.49 -1.99
C LYS A 70 -8.86 -8.98 -1.89
N GLN A 71 -10.14 -9.30 -1.63
CA GLN A 71 -10.65 -10.67 -1.55
C GLN A 71 -10.26 -11.51 -2.78
N GLU A 72 -10.30 -10.93 -3.98
CA GLU A 72 -10.00 -11.65 -5.22
C GLU A 72 -8.57 -12.24 -5.26
N VAL A 73 -7.62 -11.64 -4.52
CA VAL A 73 -6.25 -12.17 -4.39
C VAL A 73 -6.22 -13.45 -3.57
N PHE A 74 -7.12 -13.54 -2.57
CA PHE A 74 -7.26 -14.73 -1.72
C PHE A 74 -8.07 -15.85 -2.39
N ASP A 75 -8.93 -15.51 -3.35
CA ASP A 75 -9.74 -16.49 -4.10
C ASP A 75 -8.94 -17.14 -5.23
N HIS A 76 -7.82 -16.52 -5.63
CA HIS A 76 -6.97 -17.07 -6.67
C HIS A 76 -6.26 -18.34 -6.21
N LYS A 77 -6.24 -19.38 -7.06
CA LYS A 77 -5.76 -20.74 -6.71
C LYS A 77 -4.31 -20.80 -6.24
N ILE A 78 -3.44 -19.90 -6.72
CA ILE A 78 -2.01 -19.89 -6.38
C ILE A 78 -1.74 -18.88 -5.25
N THR A 79 -2.21 -17.63 -5.40
CA THR A 79 -1.91 -16.58 -4.42
C THR A 79 -2.70 -16.72 -3.12
N GLY A 80 -3.92 -17.27 -3.17
CA GLY A 80 -4.78 -17.41 -1.98
C GLY A 80 -4.15 -18.22 -0.84
N PRO A 81 -3.65 -19.44 -1.06
CA PRO A 81 -2.94 -20.18 -0.03
C PRO A 81 -1.74 -19.44 0.56
N ILE A 82 -0.98 -18.72 -0.29
CA ILE A 82 0.17 -17.90 0.15
C ILE A 82 -0.32 -16.75 1.05
N MET A 83 -1.31 -15.99 0.61
CA MET A 83 -1.85 -14.85 1.38
C MET A 83 -2.38 -15.27 2.75
N ARG A 84 -3.08 -16.41 2.80
CA ARG A 84 -3.56 -16.98 4.08
C ARG A 84 -2.41 -17.45 4.98
N SER A 85 -1.40 -18.12 4.43
CA SER A 85 -0.25 -18.58 5.22
C SER A 85 0.62 -17.42 5.73
N LEU A 86 0.60 -16.27 5.05
CA LEU A 86 1.22 -15.03 5.49
C LEU A 86 0.33 -14.24 6.47
N ARG A 87 -0.85 -14.75 6.81
CA ARG A 87 -1.84 -14.13 7.69
C ARG A 87 -2.23 -12.71 7.25
N HIS A 88 -2.26 -12.46 5.93
CA HIS A 88 -2.78 -11.22 5.38
C HIS A 88 -4.30 -11.14 5.53
N ILE A 89 -4.86 -9.94 5.54
CA ILE A 89 -6.26 -9.67 5.82
C ILE A 89 -7.03 -9.50 4.51
N PRO A 90 -8.00 -10.38 4.21
CA PRO A 90 -8.84 -10.21 3.02
C PRO A 90 -9.79 -9.02 3.21
N VAL A 91 -9.93 -8.21 2.17
CA VAL A 91 -10.82 -7.04 2.15
C VAL A 91 -11.92 -7.28 1.11
N ASP A 92 -13.12 -7.55 1.60
CA ASP A 92 -14.32 -7.43 0.79
C ASP A 92 -14.72 -5.94 0.73
N ARG A 93 -14.85 -5.42 -0.48
CA ARG A 93 -15.28 -4.02 -0.67
C ARG A 93 -16.77 -3.80 -0.48
N GLN A 94 -17.57 -4.87 -0.45
CA GLN A 94 -19.00 -4.82 -0.22
C GLN A 94 -19.32 -4.94 1.28
N ASP A 95 -18.54 -5.73 2.00
CA ASP A 95 -18.62 -5.87 3.46
C ASP A 95 -17.24 -5.63 4.08
N GLY A 96 -16.91 -4.35 4.27
CA GLY A 96 -15.65 -3.94 4.89
C GLY A 96 -15.59 -4.17 6.41
N ALA A 97 -16.71 -4.47 7.08
CA ALA A 97 -16.80 -4.57 8.53
C ALA A 97 -15.93 -5.71 9.07
N ALA A 98 -16.05 -6.91 8.50
CA ALA A 98 -15.27 -8.08 8.93
C ALA A 98 -13.76 -7.86 8.77
N SER A 99 -13.35 -7.22 7.67
CA SER A 99 -11.94 -6.89 7.42
C SER A 99 -11.40 -5.85 8.41
N TYR A 100 -12.24 -4.88 8.73
CA TYR A 100 -11.92 -3.84 9.70
C TYR A 100 -11.73 -4.44 11.11
N GLU A 101 -12.67 -5.24 11.57
CA GLU A 101 -12.60 -5.93 12.87
C GLU A 101 -11.39 -6.88 12.95
N ALA A 102 -11.09 -7.61 11.88
CA ALA A 102 -9.91 -8.48 11.82
C ALA A 102 -8.62 -7.68 11.96
N ALA A 103 -8.52 -6.52 11.31
CA ALA A 103 -7.38 -5.63 11.41
C ALA A 103 -7.23 -5.06 12.82
N VAL A 104 -8.33 -4.59 13.46
CA VAL A 104 -8.31 -4.08 14.83
C VAL A 104 -7.88 -5.17 15.83
N ARG A 105 -8.38 -6.41 15.69
CA ARG A 105 -7.93 -7.53 16.53
C ARG A 105 -6.43 -7.77 16.39
N MET A 106 -5.92 -7.85 15.16
CA MET A 106 -4.48 -8.05 14.94
C MET A 106 -3.62 -6.94 15.53
N LEU A 107 -4.08 -5.68 15.43
CA LEU A 107 -3.41 -4.54 16.05
C LEU A 107 -3.35 -4.66 17.57
N LYS A 108 -4.47 -5.03 18.21
CA LYS A 108 -4.55 -5.27 19.67
C LYS A 108 -3.69 -6.46 20.10
N ASP A 109 -3.53 -7.47 19.23
CA ASP A 109 -2.63 -8.63 19.43
C ASP A 109 -1.14 -8.28 19.20
N GLY A 110 -0.82 -7.02 18.90
CA GLY A 110 0.55 -6.54 18.75
C GLY A 110 1.14 -6.71 17.35
N GLU A 111 0.35 -7.03 16.32
CA GLU A 111 0.81 -7.18 14.94
C GLU A 111 0.94 -5.82 14.23
N LEU A 112 1.81 -5.75 13.21
CA LEU A 112 1.87 -4.62 12.31
C LEU A 112 0.88 -4.81 11.16
N VAL A 113 -0.04 -3.87 10.95
CA VAL A 113 -1.04 -3.95 9.88
C VAL A 113 -0.75 -2.91 8.80
N GLY A 114 -0.44 -3.40 7.59
CA GLY A 114 -0.15 -2.55 6.43
C GLY A 114 -1.42 -2.16 5.69
N VAL A 115 -1.63 -0.86 5.51
CA VAL A 115 -2.79 -0.29 4.84
C VAL A 115 -2.37 0.74 3.80
N TYR A 116 -3.18 0.91 2.77
CA TYR A 116 -3.08 1.97 1.78
C TYR A 116 -4.20 2.98 2.03
N PRO A 117 -3.95 4.12 2.71
CA PRO A 117 -5.01 5.09 3.00
C PRO A 117 -5.70 5.65 1.76
N GLU A 118 -4.98 5.68 0.64
CA GLU A 118 -5.47 6.10 -0.69
C GLU A 118 -6.46 5.11 -1.33
N ALA A 119 -6.57 3.87 -0.83
CA ALA A 119 -7.41 2.77 -1.29
C ALA A 119 -7.15 2.27 -2.73
N THR A 120 -6.54 3.06 -3.60
CA THR A 120 -6.19 2.69 -4.98
C THR A 120 -4.84 3.29 -5.38
N ILE A 121 -4.17 2.65 -6.38
CA ILE A 121 -2.91 3.18 -6.92
C ILE A 121 -3.09 4.61 -7.44
N SER A 122 -2.23 5.52 -6.98
CA SER A 122 -2.17 6.88 -7.48
C SER A 122 -1.54 6.91 -8.87
N ARG A 123 -2.30 7.36 -9.86
CA ARG A 123 -1.82 7.54 -11.24
C ARG A 123 -0.93 8.77 -11.39
N SER A 124 -1.10 9.76 -10.51
CA SER A 124 -0.27 10.97 -10.46
C SER A 124 1.07 10.77 -9.77
N PHE A 125 1.21 9.65 -9.03
CA PHE A 125 2.34 9.35 -8.13
C PHE A 125 2.53 10.41 -7.01
N GLU A 126 1.48 11.16 -6.74
CA GLU A 126 1.35 12.08 -5.59
C GLU A 126 0.36 11.49 -4.58
N ILE A 127 0.41 11.96 -3.33
CA ILE A 127 -0.49 11.50 -2.28
C ILE A 127 -1.92 11.98 -2.60
N LYS A 128 -2.86 11.03 -2.65
CA LYS A 128 -4.28 11.30 -2.86
C LYS A 128 -5.01 11.53 -1.53
N GLU A 129 -6.28 11.91 -1.63
CA GLU A 129 -7.21 11.92 -0.50
C GLU A 129 -7.26 10.58 0.24
N PHE A 130 -7.22 10.63 1.57
CA PHE A 130 -7.24 9.45 2.42
C PHE A 130 -8.66 9.05 2.83
N LYS A 131 -8.90 7.76 2.87
CA LYS A 131 -10.05 7.18 3.57
C LYS A 131 -9.75 7.12 5.08
N SER A 132 -10.80 7.25 5.90
CA SER A 132 -10.66 7.26 7.37
C SER A 132 -10.36 5.90 8.01
N GLY A 133 -10.32 4.81 7.22
CA GLY A 133 -10.16 3.45 7.77
C GLY A 133 -8.89 3.27 8.61
N ALA A 134 -7.74 3.77 8.14
CA ALA A 134 -6.48 3.67 8.87
C ALA A 134 -6.53 4.40 10.22
N THR A 135 -7.03 5.64 10.24
CA THR A 135 -7.11 6.46 11.47
C THR A 135 -8.14 5.91 12.45
N ARG A 136 -9.28 5.42 11.95
CA ARG A 136 -10.28 4.74 12.80
C ARG A 136 -9.73 3.50 13.47
N MET A 137 -9.05 2.62 12.72
CA MET A 137 -8.41 1.42 13.28
C MET A 137 -7.34 1.76 14.32
N ALA A 138 -6.52 2.80 14.08
CA ALA A 138 -5.50 3.24 15.01
C ALA A 138 -6.10 3.73 16.34
N VAL A 139 -7.13 4.58 16.27
CA VAL A 139 -7.84 5.10 17.46
C VAL A 139 -8.50 3.96 18.23
N GLU A 140 -9.23 3.06 17.55
CA GLU A 140 -9.95 1.96 18.21
C GLU A 140 -9.01 0.92 18.82
N ALA A 141 -7.87 0.67 18.19
CA ALA A 141 -6.87 -0.25 18.72
C ALA A 141 -5.90 0.40 19.73
N GLY A 142 -5.88 1.74 19.82
CA GLY A 142 -4.94 2.46 20.69
C GLY A 142 -3.48 2.30 20.25
N VAL A 143 -3.21 2.30 18.94
CA VAL A 143 -1.87 2.03 18.39
C VAL A 143 -1.40 3.16 17.47
N PRO A 144 -0.09 3.44 17.37
CA PRO A 144 0.43 4.48 16.50
C PRO A 144 0.26 4.14 15.02
N ILE A 145 0.27 5.19 14.18
CA ILE A 145 0.38 5.09 12.72
C ILE A 145 1.81 5.45 12.32
N VAL A 146 2.47 4.55 11.58
CA VAL A 146 3.83 4.77 11.06
C VAL A 146 3.75 5.00 9.56
N PRO A 147 4.01 6.23 9.07
CA PRO A 147 4.00 6.53 7.64
C PRO A 147 5.15 5.82 6.92
N HIS A 148 4.85 5.17 5.78
CA HIS A 148 5.85 4.56 4.91
C HIS A 148 5.73 5.12 3.51
N ILE A 149 6.82 5.58 2.93
CA ILE A 149 6.89 5.98 1.52
C ILE A 149 7.77 5.02 0.75
N ILE A 150 7.24 4.56 -0.37
CA ILE A 150 7.95 3.76 -1.36
C ILE A 150 8.02 4.57 -2.65
N TRP A 151 9.22 4.81 -3.14
CA TRP A 151 9.46 5.54 -4.37
C TRP A 151 10.34 4.76 -5.34
N GLY A 152 9.98 4.75 -6.62
CA GLY A 152 10.67 4.01 -7.67
C GLY A 152 9.96 2.72 -8.11
N ALA A 153 9.10 2.12 -7.26
CA ALA A 153 8.39 0.88 -7.57
C ALA A 153 7.41 1.03 -8.75
N GLN A 154 6.84 2.21 -8.99
CA GLN A 154 5.98 2.54 -10.13
C GLN A 154 6.68 2.34 -11.48
N ARG A 155 8.02 2.37 -11.53
CA ARG A 155 8.81 2.11 -12.74
C ARG A 155 8.83 0.64 -13.13
N ILE A 156 8.52 -0.26 -12.20
CA ILE A 156 8.47 -1.71 -12.43
C ILE A 156 7.08 -2.10 -12.91
N TRP A 157 6.04 -1.75 -12.16
CA TRP A 157 4.67 -2.06 -12.53
C TRP A 157 3.68 -1.15 -11.81
N THR A 158 2.97 -0.34 -12.59
CA THR A 158 1.92 0.54 -12.09
C THR A 158 0.67 0.49 -12.97
N LYS A 159 -0.37 1.15 -12.54
CA LYS A 159 -1.67 1.19 -13.20
C LYS A 159 -1.59 1.95 -14.53
N GLY A 160 -2.08 1.31 -15.61
CA GLY A 160 -2.12 1.93 -16.94
C GLY A 160 -0.83 1.83 -17.75
N TYR A 161 0.23 1.22 -17.22
CA TYR A 161 1.50 1.07 -17.91
C TYR A 161 1.98 -0.39 -18.00
N PRO A 162 2.77 -0.74 -19.01
CA PRO A 162 3.32 -2.09 -19.17
C PRO A 162 4.22 -2.50 -18.01
N LYS A 163 4.22 -3.80 -17.69
CA LYS A 163 5.11 -4.38 -16.68
C LYS A 163 6.54 -4.43 -17.17
N LYS A 164 7.50 -3.94 -16.38
CA LYS A 164 8.94 -4.06 -16.63
C LYS A 164 9.56 -5.05 -15.64
N LEU A 165 9.24 -6.34 -15.77
CA LEU A 165 9.64 -7.36 -14.80
C LEU A 165 11.05 -7.90 -15.03
N PHE A 166 11.59 -7.81 -16.27
CA PHE A 166 12.91 -8.32 -16.60
C PHE A 166 13.97 -7.23 -16.43
N ARG A 167 14.84 -7.41 -15.43
CA ARG A 167 16.02 -6.55 -15.11
C ARG A 167 15.77 -5.04 -15.26
N PRO A 168 14.77 -4.47 -14.55
CA PRO A 168 14.44 -3.04 -14.65
C PRO A 168 15.58 -2.15 -14.16
N LYS A 169 16.49 -2.68 -13.30
CA LYS A 169 17.66 -1.98 -12.74
C LYS A 169 17.30 -0.61 -12.13
N VAL A 170 16.13 -0.52 -11.48
CA VAL A 170 15.67 0.72 -10.88
C VAL A 170 16.07 0.80 -9.41
N PRO A 171 16.44 1.99 -8.90
CA PRO A 171 16.54 2.21 -7.46
C PRO A 171 15.13 2.24 -6.85
N ILE A 172 15.04 1.78 -5.61
CA ILE A 172 13.84 1.87 -4.78
C ILE A 172 14.22 2.52 -3.46
N THR A 173 13.52 3.59 -3.13
CA THR A 173 13.66 4.26 -1.82
C THR A 173 12.47 3.88 -0.95
N VAL A 174 12.76 3.44 0.28
CA VAL A 174 11.76 3.18 1.32
C VAL A 174 12.10 4.07 2.51
N LEU A 175 11.22 5.02 2.81
CA LEU A 175 11.32 5.89 3.97
C LEU A 175 10.27 5.52 5.01
N VAL A 176 10.69 5.36 6.26
CA VAL A 176 9.83 5.18 7.42
C VAL A 176 9.79 6.48 8.19
N GLY A 177 8.60 7.09 8.31
CA GLY A 177 8.39 8.31 9.07
C GLY A 177 8.24 8.04 10.56
N GLU A 178 8.25 9.11 11.35
CA GLU A 178 8.01 9.05 12.79
C GLU A 178 6.59 8.55 13.09
N PRO A 179 6.40 7.76 14.15
CA PRO A 179 5.07 7.33 14.59
C PRO A 179 4.17 8.53 14.92
N ILE A 180 2.90 8.41 14.60
CA ILE A 180 1.85 9.36 14.95
C ILE A 180 0.93 8.67 15.95
N GLU A 181 0.88 9.21 17.18
CA GLU A 181 0.03 8.66 18.24
C GLU A 181 -1.45 8.97 17.96
N PRO A 182 -2.38 8.04 18.27
CA PRO A 182 -3.81 8.19 17.99
C PRO A 182 -4.55 9.04 19.04
N THR A 183 -3.98 10.18 19.41
CA THR A 183 -4.51 11.07 20.46
C THR A 183 -5.42 12.18 19.95
N LEU A 184 -5.51 12.34 18.64
CA LEU A 184 -6.33 13.35 17.97
C LEU A 184 -7.70 12.79 17.57
N THR A 185 -8.61 13.67 17.14
CA THR A 185 -9.82 13.21 16.45
C THR A 185 -9.48 12.45 15.18
N ILE A 186 -10.38 11.59 14.69
CA ILE A 186 -10.15 10.80 13.48
C ILE A 186 -9.82 11.71 12.27
N GLU A 187 -10.49 12.84 12.17
CA GLU A 187 -10.31 13.77 11.05
C GLU A 187 -8.98 14.54 11.13
N ASP A 188 -8.64 15.04 12.33
CA ASP A 188 -7.36 15.71 12.57
C ASP A 188 -6.18 14.76 12.38
N LEU A 189 -6.31 13.53 12.87
CA LEU A 189 -5.32 12.47 12.67
C LEU A 189 -5.14 12.12 11.20
N LYS A 190 -6.23 12.10 10.43
CA LYS A 190 -6.19 11.89 8.97
C LYS A 190 -5.46 13.04 8.26
N GLY A 191 -5.75 14.27 8.63
CA GLY A 191 -5.08 15.46 8.10
C GLY A 191 -3.59 15.48 8.43
N LEU A 192 -3.23 15.16 9.67
CA LEU A 192 -1.83 15.06 10.10
C LEU A 192 -1.09 13.93 9.36
N LEU A 193 -1.68 12.75 9.24
CA LEU A 193 -1.10 11.64 8.49
C LEU A 193 -0.87 12.02 7.02
N HIS A 194 -1.85 12.66 6.38
CA HIS A 194 -1.73 13.12 5.00
C HIS A 194 -0.55 14.09 4.83
N SER A 195 -0.46 15.11 5.67
CA SER A 195 0.64 16.08 5.65
C SER A 195 2.00 15.43 5.89
N ARG A 196 2.10 14.52 6.87
CA ARG A 196 3.36 13.79 7.15
C ARG A 196 3.78 12.90 5.98
N MET A 197 2.85 12.21 5.34
CA MET A 197 3.14 11.37 4.17
C MET A 197 3.54 12.21 2.96
N GLN A 198 2.94 13.39 2.76
CA GLN A 198 3.33 14.30 1.68
C GLN A 198 4.77 14.79 1.85
N HIS A 199 5.15 15.29 3.02
CA HIS A 199 6.52 15.71 3.31
C HIS A 199 7.52 14.54 3.17
N LEU A 200 7.12 13.34 3.63
CA LEU A 200 7.96 12.17 3.52
C LEU A 200 8.16 11.75 2.04
N LEU A 201 7.12 11.91 1.20
CA LEU A 201 7.21 11.66 -0.24
C LEU A 201 8.18 12.65 -0.91
N GLU A 202 8.11 13.93 -0.57
CA GLU A 202 9.03 14.95 -1.09
C GLU A 202 10.49 14.60 -0.75
N ARG A 203 10.76 14.25 0.51
CA ARG A 203 12.07 13.77 0.96
C ARG A 203 12.53 12.51 0.20
N ALA A 204 11.62 11.55 -0.02
CA ALA A 204 11.94 10.33 -0.77
C ALA A 204 12.33 10.67 -2.23
N GLN A 205 11.65 11.61 -2.85
CA GLN A 205 11.93 12.07 -4.21
C GLN A 205 13.25 12.82 -4.29
N GLU A 206 13.56 13.70 -3.34
CA GLU A 206 14.87 14.37 -3.25
C GLU A 206 16.02 13.37 -3.10
N GLN A 207 15.89 12.40 -2.20
CA GLN A 207 16.91 11.36 -1.99
C GLN A 207 17.07 10.41 -3.17
N TYR A 208 16.01 10.22 -3.96
CA TYR A 208 16.03 9.36 -5.13
C TYR A 208 16.95 9.89 -6.24
N GLY A 209 17.12 11.19 -6.32
CA GLY A 209 17.92 11.87 -7.31
C GLY A 209 17.12 12.36 -8.54
N PRO A 210 17.76 12.49 -9.71
CA PRO A 210 17.15 13.15 -10.87
C PRO A 210 15.85 12.52 -11.32
N HIS A 211 14.87 13.38 -11.63
CA HIS A 211 13.59 13.02 -12.22
C HIS A 211 13.58 13.55 -13.67
N PRO A 212 13.84 12.69 -14.69
CA PRO A 212 13.89 13.14 -16.07
C PRO A 212 12.56 13.74 -16.53
N ALA A 213 12.63 14.87 -17.21
CA ALA A 213 11.45 15.55 -17.73
C ALA A 213 10.66 14.67 -18.72
N GLY A 214 9.32 14.73 -18.65
CA GLY A 214 8.42 14.00 -19.53
C GLY A 214 8.28 12.51 -19.24
N GLU A 215 9.07 11.91 -18.34
CA GLU A 215 8.94 10.50 -18.00
C GLU A 215 7.59 10.20 -17.32
N PHE A 216 6.93 9.11 -17.74
CA PHE A 216 5.58 8.76 -17.29
C PHE A 216 5.47 8.53 -15.78
N TRP A 217 6.57 8.14 -15.13
CA TRP A 217 6.62 7.81 -13.71
C TRP A 217 6.98 9.01 -12.81
N VAL A 218 7.25 10.15 -13.42
CA VAL A 218 7.59 11.41 -12.72
C VAL A 218 6.34 12.27 -12.61
N PRO A 219 5.99 12.75 -11.40
CA PRO A 219 4.88 13.66 -11.19
C PRO A 219 4.98 14.93 -12.03
N ARG A 220 3.84 15.47 -12.44
CA ARG A 220 3.80 16.71 -13.27
C ARG A 220 4.49 17.89 -12.58
N ARG A 221 4.36 18.02 -11.24
CA ARG A 221 5.04 19.08 -10.48
C ARG A 221 6.56 19.02 -10.54
N LEU A 222 7.13 17.86 -10.86
CA LEU A 222 8.57 17.65 -11.08
C LEU A 222 8.95 17.67 -12.57
N GLY A 223 8.07 18.16 -13.44
CA GLY A 223 8.29 18.22 -14.89
C GLY A 223 8.03 16.90 -15.62
N GLY A 224 7.42 15.91 -14.98
CA GLY A 224 7.16 14.61 -15.55
C GLY A 224 5.90 14.51 -16.41
N GLY A 225 5.72 13.32 -17.00
CA GLY A 225 4.58 12.97 -17.86
C GLY A 225 3.41 12.31 -17.13
N ALA A 226 3.47 12.15 -15.80
CA ALA A 226 2.34 11.61 -15.05
C ALA A 226 1.11 12.53 -15.13
N PRO A 227 -0.12 11.99 -15.06
CA PRO A 227 -1.33 12.79 -14.91
C PRO A 227 -1.25 13.69 -13.68
N SER A 228 -1.82 14.89 -13.73
CA SER A 228 -2.07 15.70 -12.53
C SER A 228 -3.03 14.97 -11.58
N LEU A 229 -3.12 15.40 -10.31
CA LEU A 229 -4.09 14.84 -9.35
C LEU A 229 -5.53 14.91 -9.88
N ALA A 230 -5.91 16.02 -10.52
CA ALA A 230 -7.25 16.19 -11.08
C ALA A 230 -7.52 15.27 -12.28
N GLU A 231 -6.56 15.09 -13.19
CA GLU A 231 -6.67 14.16 -14.32
C GLU A 231 -6.72 12.72 -13.80
N ALA A 232 -5.86 12.35 -12.84
CA ALA A 232 -5.86 11.04 -12.22
C ALA A 232 -7.20 10.71 -11.52
N ALA A 233 -7.80 11.70 -10.84
CA ALA A 233 -9.10 11.54 -10.21
C ALA A 233 -10.22 11.28 -11.24
N ARG A 234 -10.23 11.99 -12.38
CA ARG A 234 -11.16 11.74 -13.48
C ARG A 234 -11.00 10.32 -14.05
N MET A 235 -9.77 9.91 -14.34
CA MET A 235 -9.47 8.56 -14.84
C MET A 235 -9.91 7.47 -13.85
N ASP A 236 -9.75 7.69 -12.54
CA ASP A 236 -10.18 6.75 -11.50
C ASP A 236 -11.72 6.69 -11.41
N ALA A 237 -12.42 7.81 -11.59
CA ALA A 237 -13.88 7.87 -11.61
C ALA A 237 -14.48 7.14 -12.85
N GLU A 238 -13.90 7.37 -14.02
CA GLU A 238 -14.27 6.70 -15.27
C GLU A 238 -14.11 5.18 -15.15
N GLU A 239 -12.96 4.73 -14.64
CA GLU A 239 -12.71 3.29 -14.41
C GLU A 239 -13.68 2.69 -13.38
N ALA A 240 -14.04 3.44 -12.35
CA ALA A 240 -15.02 2.99 -11.34
C ALA A 240 -16.41 2.82 -11.96
N ALA A 241 -16.83 3.76 -12.81
CA ALA A 241 -18.11 3.71 -13.54
C ALA A 241 -18.14 2.51 -14.51
N GLU A 242 -17.08 2.30 -15.28
CA GLU A 242 -17.00 1.12 -16.18
C GLU A 242 -17.08 -0.22 -15.41
N ARG A 243 -16.37 -0.31 -14.26
CA ARG A 243 -16.45 -1.51 -13.42
C ARG A 243 -17.86 -1.74 -12.87
N ALA A 244 -18.54 -0.69 -12.45
CA ALA A 244 -19.91 -0.76 -11.98
C ALA A 244 -20.86 -1.23 -13.09
N ALA A 245 -20.74 -0.67 -14.29
CA ALA A 245 -21.52 -1.07 -15.47
C ALA A 245 -21.31 -2.55 -15.84
N ARG A 246 -20.05 -3.01 -15.88
CA ARG A 246 -19.71 -4.43 -16.14
C ARG A 246 -20.28 -5.38 -15.08
N ARG A 247 -20.31 -4.97 -13.81
CA ARG A 247 -20.92 -5.76 -12.72
C ARG A 247 -22.43 -5.85 -12.88
N ALA A 248 -23.11 -4.75 -13.18
CA ALA A 248 -24.54 -4.72 -13.43
C ALA A 248 -24.94 -5.64 -14.61
N GLN A 249 -24.16 -5.60 -15.71
CA GLN A 249 -24.37 -6.49 -16.86
C GLN A 249 -24.19 -7.98 -16.51
N ARG A 250 -23.25 -8.32 -15.63
CA ARG A 250 -23.03 -9.72 -15.20
C ARG A 250 -24.05 -10.23 -14.19
N ALA A 251 -24.67 -9.33 -13.44
CA ALA A 251 -25.70 -9.70 -12.46
C ALA A 251 -27.05 -10.11 -13.12
N GLY A 252 -27.25 -9.81 -14.41
CA GLY A 252 -28.49 -10.13 -15.16
C GLY A 252 -29.72 -9.41 -14.62
N PRO A 253 -30.82 -9.35 -15.33
CA PRO A 253 -32.11 -8.96 -14.75
C PRO A 253 -32.50 -10.01 -13.71
N ALA A 254 -32.77 -9.57 -12.47
CA ALA A 254 -33.38 -10.45 -11.47
C ALA A 254 -34.60 -11.11 -12.08
N SER A 255 -34.60 -12.44 -12.16
CA SER A 255 -35.76 -13.18 -12.65
C SER A 255 -36.92 -12.86 -11.73
N THR A 256 -37.83 -12.00 -12.18
CA THR A 256 -39.14 -11.79 -11.56
C THR A 256 -39.88 -13.09 -11.80
N THR A 257 -39.83 -14.00 -10.86
CA THR A 257 -40.75 -15.13 -10.82
C THR A 257 -42.02 -14.61 -10.19
N GLU A 258 -42.94 -14.17 -11.05
CA GLU A 258 -44.33 -14.05 -10.68
C GLU A 258 -44.89 -15.46 -10.44
N GLN A 259 -45.37 -15.70 -9.24
CA GLN A 259 -46.38 -16.69 -8.92
C GLN A 259 -47.49 -16.03 -8.18
#